data_e4a22ad59d331590743958c374670ca2
#
_entry.id   e4a22ad59d331590743958c374670ca2
#
_cell.length_a   1.000
_cell.length_b   1.000
_cell.length_c   1.000
_cell.angle_alpha   90.00
_cell.angle_beta   90.00
_cell.angle_gamma   90.00
#
_symmetry.space_group_name_H-M   'P 1'
#
loop_
_entity.id
_entity.type
_entity.pdbx_description
1 polymer ?
#
loop_
_entity_poly.entity_id
_entity_poly.type
_entity_poly.pdbx_seq_one_letter_code
_entity_poly.pdbx_strand_id
1 'polypeptide(L)'
;RIRMPRSWMEADVVINLPCMKTHDALGATLGLKNMKGVIHPQDKKRFHKWGLEQCIVDLSHLTLPELTVMDATIGLEVDGPVVGDPVNLGLLLASKDTVALDRICLEIMGFGRNEIGYVHLAAEAGLGRDDPADIVVAGATVAEVKRPFRRMSLDQEKLSELDIRIL
;
A
#
# COMPACT_ATOMS: atom_id res chain seq x y z
N ARG A 1 -12.39 12.62 -14.55
CA ARG A 1 -11.50 13.75 -14.32
C ARG A 1 -11.15 13.82 -12.86
N ILE A 2 -9.83 13.93 -12.54
CA ILE A 2 -9.27 14.02 -11.19
C ILE A 2 -8.56 15.37 -11.07
N ARG A 3 -8.62 15.99 -9.91
CA ARG A 3 -7.91 17.24 -9.59
C ARG A 3 -6.63 16.92 -8.85
N MET A 4 -5.53 17.45 -9.33
CA MET A 4 -4.20 17.32 -8.74
C MET A 4 -3.62 18.70 -8.42
N PRO A 5 -2.75 18.83 -7.42
CA PRO A 5 -2.07 20.09 -7.13
C PRO A 5 -1.17 20.51 -8.29
N ARG A 6 -1.12 21.80 -8.55
CA ARG A 6 -0.23 22.35 -9.58
C ARG A 6 1.25 22.07 -9.25
N SER A 7 1.62 22.16 -7.98
CA SER A 7 2.96 21.82 -7.51
C SER A 7 3.41 20.39 -7.84
N TRP A 8 2.46 19.43 -7.89
CA TRP A 8 2.75 18.08 -8.36
C TRP A 8 3.08 18.04 -9.85
N MET A 9 2.30 18.76 -10.64
CA MET A 9 2.44 18.77 -12.11
C MET A 9 3.69 19.53 -12.59
N GLU A 10 4.22 20.43 -11.77
CA GLU A 10 5.38 21.26 -12.06
C GLU A 10 6.67 20.78 -11.37
N ALA A 11 6.59 19.73 -10.58
CA ALA A 11 7.77 19.18 -9.90
C ALA A 11 8.69 18.45 -10.89
N ASP A 12 9.99 18.74 -10.82
CA ASP A 12 11.01 18.04 -11.63
C ASP A 12 11.30 16.64 -11.08
N VAL A 13 11.15 16.45 -9.76
CA VAL A 13 11.39 15.19 -9.06
C VAL A 13 10.37 15.02 -7.95
N VAL A 14 9.82 13.84 -7.83
CA VAL A 14 8.89 13.47 -6.75
C VAL A 14 9.48 12.36 -5.91
N ILE A 15 9.56 12.59 -4.60
CA ILE A 15 9.96 11.59 -3.62
C ILE A 15 8.76 11.26 -2.75
N ASN A 16 8.39 9.99 -2.71
CA ASN A 16 7.28 9.48 -1.91
C ASN A 16 7.80 8.95 -0.56
N LEU A 17 7.23 9.41 0.55
CA LEU A 17 7.62 9.03 1.91
C LEU A 17 6.43 8.37 2.65
N PRO A 18 6.04 7.14 2.29
CA PRO A 18 4.96 6.42 2.94
C PRO A 18 5.39 5.82 4.28
N CYS A 19 4.42 5.61 5.19
CA CYS A 19 4.59 4.78 6.37
C CYS A 19 4.01 3.39 6.16
N MET A 20 4.71 2.35 6.66
CA MET A 20 4.27 0.94 6.57
C MET A 20 3.11 0.68 7.52
N LYS A 21 1.93 0.28 7.01
CA LYS A 21 0.76 0.02 7.85
C LYS A 21 -0.28 -0.88 7.20
N THR A 22 -1.08 -1.54 8.04
CA THR A 22 -2.28 -2.26 7.60
C THR A 22 -3.37 -1.30 7.09
N HIS A 23 -4.43 -1.85 6.54
CA HIS A 23 -5.60 -1.11 6.07
C HIS A 23 -6.83 -2.00 6.14
N ASP A 24 -7.90 -1.47 6.69
CA ASP A 24 -9.19 -2.14 6.87
C ASP A 24 -9.75 -2.76 5.55
N ALA A 25 -9.83 -1.98 4.49
CA ALA A 25 -10.44 -2.40 3.23
C ALA A 25 -9.48 -3.05 2.23
N LEU A 26 -8.15 -2.80 2.33
CA LEU A 26 -7.16 -3.24 1.33
C LEU A 26 -6.06 -4.14 1.91
N GLY A 27 -6.11 -4.44 3.19
CA GLY A 27 -5.08 -5.18 3.91
C GLY A 27 -3.84 -4.35 4.24
N ALA A 28 -3.30 -3.57 3.29
CA ALA A 28 -2.11 -2.74 3.51
C ALA A 28 -2.21 -1.34 2.90
N THR A 29 -1.49 -0.38 3.50
CA THR A 29 -1.21 0.94 2.96
C THR A 29 0.30 1.10 2.84
N LEU A 30 0.79 1.23 1.60
CA LEU A 30 2.20 1.31 1.24
C LEU A 30 2.43 2.42 0.22
N GLY A 31 3.49 2.33 -0.58
CA GLY A 31 3.94 3.35 -1.51
C GLY A 31 2.91 3.74 -2.57
N LEU A 32 2.39 2.77 -3.33
CA LEU A 32 1.40 3.04 -4.39
C LEU A 32 0.14 3.70 -3.84
N LYS A 33 -0.38 3.17 -2.73
CA LYS A 33 -1.59 3.73 -2.12
C LYS A 33 -1.37 5.11 -1.50
N ASN A 34 -0.14 5.41 -1.02
CA ASN A 34 0.19 6.73 -0.48
C ASN A 34 0.02 7.83 -1.53
N MET A 35 0.28 7.52 -2.81
CA MET A 35 0.11 8.44 -3.94
C MET A 35 -1.33 8.93 -4.11
N LYS A 36 -2.34 8.22 -3.60
CA LYS A 36 -3.71 8.73 -3.49
C LYS A 36 -3.79 10.02 -2.66
N GLY A 37 -2.77 10.29 -1.83
CA GLY A 37 -2.63 11.53 -1.06
C GLY A 37 -2.61 12.78 -1.91
N VAL A 38 -2.06 12.73 -3.13
CA VAL A 38 -1.88 13.90 -4.01
C VAL A 38 -3.17 14.41 -4.63
N ILE A 39 -4.22 13.60 -4.73
CA ILE A 39 -5.49 14.02 -5.36
C ILE A 39 -6.39 14.77 -4.38
N HIS A 40 -7.26 15.60 -4.93
CA HIS A 40 -8.21 16.39 -4.15
C HIS A 40 -9.12 15.51 -3.27
N PRO A 41 -9.41 15.88 -2.00
CA PRO A 41 -10.18 15.05 -1.06
C PRO A 41 -11.54 14.57 -1.57
N GLN A 42 -12.27 15.40 -2.33
CA GLN A 42 -13.56 15.00 -2.92
C GLN A 42 -13.41 13.90 -4.00
N ASP A 43 -12.28 13.89 -4.71
CA ASP A 43 -12.02 12.88 -5.73
C ASP A 43 -11.57 11.56 -5.09
N LYS A 44 -10.89 11.61 -3.91
CA LYS A 44 -10.54 10.42 -3.12
C LYS A 44 -11.74 9.56 -2.75
N LYS A 45 -12.90 10.20 -2.43
CA LYS A 45 -14.13 9.48 -2.04
C LYS A 45 -14.71 8.67 -3.20
N ARG A 46 -14.49 9.10 -4.45
CA ARG A 46 -14.98 8.41 -5.65
C ARG A 46 -14.29 7.07 -5.87
N PHE A 47 -13.02 6.93 -5.48
CA PHE A 47 -12.24 5.70 -5.59
C PHE A 47 -12.91 4.53 -4.85
N HIS A 48 -13.49 4.78 -3.68
CA HIS A 48 -14.21 3.76 -2.93
C HIS A 48 -15.48 3.25 -3.64
N LYS A 49 -16.05 4.06 -4.55
CA LYS A 49 -17.23 3.67 -5.34
C LYS A 49 -16.88 2.97 -6.66
N TRP A 50 -15.65 3.21 -7.18
CA TRP A 50 -15.23 2.74 -8.50
C TRP A 50 -14.33 1.50 -8.46
N GLY A 51 -14.06 0.97 -7.29
CA GLY A 51 -13.08 -0.09 -7.08
C GLY A 51 -11.72 0.48 -6.70
N LEU A 52 -11.44 0.44 -5.40
CA LEU A 52 -10.28 1.16 -4.82
C LEU A 52 -8.95 0.66 -5.37
N GLU A 53 -8.78 -0.65 -5.57
CA GLU A 53 -7.55 -1.25 -6.08
C GLU A 53 -7.25 -0.77 -7.50
N GLN A 54 -8.22 -0.93 -8.41
CA GLN A 54 -8.06 -0.49 -9.79
C GLN A 54 -7.81 1.01 -9.88
N CYS A 55 -8.51 1.82 -9.09
CA CYS A 55 -8.30 3.27 -9.08
C CYS A 55 -6.89 3.65 -8.58
N ILE A 56 -6.26 2.87 -7.68
CA ILE A 56 -4.87 3.09 -7.28
C ILE A 56 -3.94 2.81 -8.46
N VAL A 57 -4.15 1.71 -9.19
CA VAL A 57 -3.36 1.37 -10.37
C VAL A 57 -3.51 2.42 -11.46
N ASP A 58 -4.74 2.81 -11.79
CA ASP A 58 -5.02 3.86 -12.79
C ASP A 58 -4.35 5.20 -12.42
N LEU A 59 -4.38 5.56 -11.14
CA LEU A 59 -3.70 6.75 -10.65
C LEU A 59 -2.18 6.62 -10.78
N SER A 60 -1.63 5.45 -10.52
CA SER A 60 -0.19 5.20 -10.54
C SER A 60 0.43 5.43 -11.92
N HIS A 61 -0.31 5.22 -13.02
CA HIS A 61 0.15 5.60 -14.37
C HIS A 61 0.51 7.09 -14.50
N LEU A 62 -0.01 7.94 -13.61
CA LEU A 62 0.21 9.39 -13.63
C LEU A 62 1.07 9.88 -12.45
N THR A 63 1.28 9.04 -11.44
CA THR A 63 1.81 9.50 -10.15
C THR A 63 2.94 8.65 -9.58
N LEU A 64 3.54 7.76 -10.37
CA LEU A 64 4.73 7.04 -9.92
C LEU A 64 5.84 8.05 -9.59
N PRO A 65 6.40 8.00 -8.38
CA PRO A 65 7.50 8.86 -7.99
C PRO A 65 8.83 8.32 -8.54
N GLU A 66 9.84 9.18 -8.65
CA GLU A 66 11.21 8.79 -9.02
C GLU A 66 11.90 7.99 -7.90
N LEU A 67 11.46 8.18 -6.65
CA LEU A 67 11.98 7.46 -5.49
C LEU A 67 10.85 7.29 -4.47
N THR A 68 10.74 6.09 -3.92
CA THR A 68 9.94 5.85 -2.70
C THR A 68 10.86 5.42 -1.57
N VAL A 69 10.72 6.10 -0.43
CA VAL A 69 11.41 5.73 0.83
C VAL A 69 10.33 5.40 1.86
N MET A 70 10.17 4.12 2.14
CA MET A 70 9.21 3.60 3.12
C MET A 70 9.75 3.78 4.53
N ASP A 71 9.02 4.54 5.34
CA ASP A 71 9.25 4.58 6.77
C ASP A 71 8.58 3.36 7.43
N ALA A 72 9.41 2.44 7.83
CA ALA A 72 9.06 1.28 8.64
C ALA A 72 9.82 1.29 9.98
N THR A 73 10.18 2.46 10.48
CA THR A 73 10.77 2.57 11.83
C THR A 73 9.75 2.14 12.87
N ILE A 74 8.53 2.67 12.77
CA ILE A 74 7.36 2.24 13.54
C ILE A 74 6.21 2.03 12.56
N GLY A 75 5.86 0.77 12.31
CA GLY A 75 4.68 0.42 11.53
C GLY A 75 3.40 0.48 12.36
N LEU A 76 2.24 0.32 11.69
CA LEU A 76 0.94 0.23 12.34
C LEU A 76 0.23 -1.05 11.89
N GLU A 77 -0.17 -1.89 12.85
CA GLU A 77 -0.87 -3.15 12.58
C GLU A 77 -2.30 -3.16 13.12
N VAL A 78 -3.07 -4.20 12.83
CA VAL A 78 -4.46 -4.47 13.20
C VAL A 78 -5.44 -3.63 12.38
N ASP A 79 -5.86 -2.46 12.84
CA ASP A 79 -6.99 -1.67 12.31
C ASP A 79 -6.52 -0.37 11.62
N GLY A 80 -5.44 -0.49 10.82
CA GLY A 80 -4.96 0.65 10.02
C GLY A 80 -6.04 1.17 9.04
N PRO A 81 -5.86 2.35 8.48
CA PRO A 81 -4.62 3.14 8.44
C PRO A 81 -4.48 4.22 9.52
N VAL A 82 -5.47 4.42 10.39
CA VAL A 82 -5.52 5.55 11.33
C VAL A 82 -5.43 5.07 12.79
N VAL A 83 -6.12 3.99 13.10
CA VAL A 83 -6.14 3.34 14.41
C VAL A 83 -5.41 2.02 14.30
N GLY A 84 -4.75 1.58 15.36
CA GLY A 84 -4.04 0.30 15.39
C GLY A 84 -2.92 0.29 16.41
N ASP A 85 -2.18 -0.80 16.46
CA ASP A 85 -1.08 -0.99 17.39
C ASP A 85 0.25 -0.68 16.71
N PRO A 86 1.18 0.03 17.37
CA PRO A 86 2.50 0.29 16.82
C PRO A 86 3.36 -0.97 16.79
N VAL A 87 4.12 -1.15 15.71
CA VAL A 87 5.11 -2.22 15.53
C VAL A 87 6.48 -1.60 15.29
N ASN A 88 7.40 -1.81 16.22
CA ASN A 88 8.79 -1.38 16.08
C ASN A 88 9.53 -2.33 15.13
N LEU A 89 9.90 -1.86 13.94
CA LEU A 89 10.72 -2.60 12.99
C LEU A 89 12.12 -2.00 12.88
N GLY A 90 12.26 -0.69 13.06
CA GLY A 90 13.55 0.00 12.97
C GLY A 90 14.12 0.00 11.53
N LEU A 91 13.26 -0.05 10.51
CA LEU A 91 13.65 -0.19 9.11
C LEU A 91 13.34 1.06 8.29
N LEU A 92 14.21 1.31 7.30
CA LEU A 92 13.94 2.17 6.16
C LEU A 92 14.18 1.36 4.90
N LEU A 93 13.24 1.42 3.95
CA LEU A 93 13.38 0.77 2.66
C LEU A 93 13.26 1.83 1.56
N ALA A 94 14.07 1.69 0.50
CA ALA A 94 14.02 2.63 -0.62
C ALA A 94 14.11 1.90 -1.96
N SER A 95 13.35 2.38 -2.94
CA SER A 95 13.42 1.88 -4.32
C SER A 95 12.92 2.94 -5.30
N LYS A 96 13.47 2.89 -6.53
CA LYS A 96 12.89 3.59 -7.68
C LYS A 96 11.70 2.84 -8.30
N ASP A 97 11.57 1.55 -8.00
CA ASP A 97 10.41 0.73 -8.35
C ASP A 97 9.50 0.63 -7.12
N THR A 98 8.43 1.42 -7.11
CA THR A 98 7.48 1.46 -6.00
C THR A 98 6.70 0.15 -5.85
N VAL A 99 6.43 -0.55 -6.96
CA VAL A 99 5.74 -1.86 -6.93
C VAL A 99 6.63 -2.89 -6.24
N ALA A 100 7.91 -2.95 -6.63
CA ALA A 100 8.88 -3.85 -6.02
C ALA A 100 9.07 -3.55 -4.52
N LEU A 101 9.11 -2.25 -4.15
CA LEU A 101 9.19 -1.85 -2.75
C LEU A 101 7.98 -2.33 -1.97
N ASP A 102 6.77 -2.09 -2.49
CA ASP A 102 5.52 -2.51 -1.85
C ASP A 102 5.48 -4.03 -1.72
N ARG A 103 5.93 -4.79 -2.74
CA ARG A 103 6.03 -6.25 -2.69
C ARG A 103 6.92 -6.72 -1.53
N ILE A 104 8.12 -6.16 -1.40
CA ILE A 104 9.04 -6.52 -0.31
C ILE A 104 8.46 -6.14 1.06
N CYS A 105 7.82 -4.97 1.16
CA CYS A 105 7.10 -4.58 2.38
C CYS A 105 6.04 -5.59 2.78
N LEU A 106 5.24 -6.09 1.81
CA LEU A 106 4.22 -7.11 2.06
C LEU A 106 4.82 -8.42 2.57
N GLU A 107 5.98 -8.84 2.05
CA GLU A 107 6.68 -10.03 2.55
C GLU A 107 7.17 -9.87 3.97
N ILE A 108 7.72 -8.68 4.30
CA ILE A 108 8.14 -8.34 5.67
C ILE A 108 6.92 -8.40 6.60
N MET A 109 5.80 -7.83 6.18
CA MET A 109 4.53 -7.83 6.93
C MET A 109 3.85 -9.21 6.98
N GLY A 110 4.34 -10.21 6.24
CA GLY A 110 3.78 -11.56 6.21
C GLY A 110 2.52 -11.73 5.37
N PHE A 111 2.31 -10.87 4.37
CA PHE A 111 1.24 -11.04 3.37
C PHE A 111 1.69 -11.98 2.24
N GLY A 112 0.77 -12.82 1.78
CA GLY A 112 0.96 -13.64 0.58
C GLY A 112 0.94 -12.80 -0.71
N ARG A 113 1.47 -13.39 -1.80
CA ARG A 113 1.64 -12.68 -3.08
C ARG A 113 0.35 -12.05 -3.61
N ASN A 114 -0.78 -12.74 -3.49
CA ASN A 114 -2.06 -12.33 -4.08
C ASN A 114 -3.02 -11.73 -3.05
N GLU A 115 -2.58 -11.48 -1.82
CA GLU A 115 -3.49 -10.97 -0.78
C GLU A 115 -3.78 -9.47 -0.93
N ILE A 116 -2.86 -8.72 -1.56
CA ILE A 116 -3.00 -7.28 -1.75
C ILE A 116 -3.08 -7.00 -3.25
N GLY A 117 -4.31 -6.90 -3.75
CA GLY A 117 -4.60 -6.89 -5.18
C GLY A 117 -3.98 -5.71 -5.93
N TYR A 118 -3.96 -4.50 -5.36
CA TYR A 118 -3.44 -3.33 -6.08
C TYR A 118 -1.94 -3.42 -6.42
N VAL A 119 -1.13 -4.16 -5.65
CA VAL A 119 0.29 -4.34 -5.96
C VAL A 119 0.45 -5.28 -7.15
N HIS A 120 -0.27 -6.39 -7.15
CA HIS A 120 -0.27 -7.34 -8.26
C HIS A 120 -0.80 -6.72 -9.55
N LEU A 121 -1.96 -6.05 -9.49
CA LEU A 121 -2.55 -5.34 -10.63
C LEU A 121 -1.61 -4.26 -11.20
N ALA A 122 -0.85 -3.57 -10.34
CA ALA A 122 0.14 -2.60 -10.81
C ALA A 122 1.29 -3.26 -11.59
N ALA A 123 1.74 -4.43 -11.16
CA ALA A 123 2.75 -5.18 -11.89
C ALA A 123 2.21 -5.72 -13.23
N GLU A 124 0.99 -6.26 -13.28
CA GLU A 124 0.31 -6.66 -14.52
C GLU A 124 0.13 -5.48 -15.50
N ALA A 125 -0.07 -4.28 -14.97
CA ALA A 125 -0.12 -3.04 -15.75
C ALA A 125 1.25 -2.53 -16.23
N GLY A 126 2.35 -3.24 -15.91
CA GLY A 126 3.72 -2.89 -16.31
C GLY A 126 4.33 -1.73 -15.52
N LEU A 127 3.82 -1.42 -14.33
CA LEU A 127 4.27 -0.29 -13.50
C LEU A 127 5.48 -0.63 -12.62
N GLY A 128 5.86 -1.90 -12.53
CA GLY A 128 7.00 -2.38 -11.74
C GLY A 128 6.97 -3.90 -11.57
N ARG A 129 7.80 -4.42 -10.67
CA ARG A 129 7.96 -5.86 -10.43
C ARG A 129 7.28 -6.29 -9.14
N ASP A 130 6.54 -7.41 -9.17
CA ASP A 130 5.93 -8.02 -7.98
C ASP A 130 6.38 -9.47 -7.74
N ASP A 131 7.27 -10.03 -8.58
CA ASP A 131 7.89 -11.32 -8.31
C ASP A 131 9.14 -11.12 -7.45
N PRO A 132 9.18 -11.66 -6.21
CA PRO A 132 10.36 -11.56 -5.36
C PRO A 132 11.64 -12.13 -5.98
N ALA A 133 11.51 -13.09 -6.89
CA ALA A 133 12.66 -13.67 -7.60
C ALA A 133 13.35 -12.68 -8.55
N ASP A 134 12.61 -11.66 -9.01
CA ASP A 134 13.10 -10.61 -9.93
C ASP A 134 13.53 -9.34 -9.18
N ILE A 135 13.42 -9.34 -7.83
CA ILE A 135 13.73 -8.17 -7.00
C ILE A 135 15.03 -8.41 -6.24
N VAL A 136 16.03 -7.58 -6.51
CA VAL A 136 17.30 -7.61 -5.78
C VAL A 136 17.19 -6.73 -4.54
N VAL A 137 17.32 -7.34 -3.35
CA VAL A 137 17.33 -6.64 -2.07
C VAL A 137 18.77 -6.44 -1.63
N ALA A 138 19.17 -5.19 -1.37
CA ALA A 138 20.47 -4.84 -0.81
C ALA A 138 20.30 -4.45 0.67
N GLY A 139 21.25 -4.84 1.51
CA GLY A 139 21.21 -4.63 2.96
C GLY A 139 20.68 -5.86 3.69
N ALA A 140 19.84 -5.66 4.70
CA ALA A 140 19.24 -6.77 5.43
C ALA A 140 18.31 -7.59 4.52
N THR A 141 18.35 -8.91 4.67
CA THR A 141 17.45 -9.80 3.90
C THR A 141 16.04 -9.76 4.47
N VAL A 142 15.06 -10.07 3.63
CA VAL A 142 13.66 -10.16 4.07
C VAL A 142 13.50 -11.15 5.22
N ALA A 143 14.22 -12.26 5.20
CA ALA A 143 14.16 -13.29 6.27
C ALA A 143 14.62 -12.77 7.62
N GLU A 144 15.67 -11.92 7.66
CA GLU A 144 16.19 -11.32 8.89
C GLU A 144 15.23 -10.30 9.51
N VAL A 145 14.47 -9.59 8.68
CA VAL A 145 13.62 -8.47 9.14
C VAL A 145 12.12 -8.80 9.12
N LYS A 146 11.74 -9.99 8.70
CA LYS A 146 10.35 -10.42 8.59
C LYS A 146 9.64 -10.32 9.95
N ARG A 147 8.54 -9.57 9.96
CA ARG A 147 7.69 -9.36 11.11
C ARG A 147 6.23 -9.41 10.68
N PRO A 148 5.58 -10.61 10.73
CA PRO A 148 4.17 -10.72 10.38
C PRO A 148 3.31 -9.78 11.21
N PHE A 149 2.55 -8.93 10.52
CA PHE A 149 1.63 -7.98 11.13
C PHE A 149 0.35 -8.71 11.53
N ARG A 150 -0.17 -8.37 12.70
CA ARG A 150 -1.51 -8.79 13.09
C ARG A 150 -2.52 -8.09 12.19
N ARG A 151 -3.54 -8.82 11.80
CA ARG A 151 -4.64 -8.32 10.94
C ARG A 151 -5.89 -8.18 11.79
N MET A 152 -6.78 -7.29 11.38
CA MET A 152 -8.11 -7.27 11.94
C MET A 152 -8.75 -8.64 11.70
N SER A 153 -9.04 -9.39 12.76
CA SER A 153 -9.89 -10.56 12.64
C SER A 153 -11.32 -10.05 12.38
N LEU A 154 -11.88 -10.37 11.25
CA LEU A 154 -13.33 -10.30 11.10
C LEU A 154 -13.87 -11.32 12.10
N ASP A 155 -14.39 -10.82 13.21
CA ASP A 155 -15.03 -11.64 14.24
C ASP A 155 -16.20 -12.36 13.56
N GLN A 156 -16.06 -13.67 13.33
CA GLN A 156 -17.12 -14.46 12.68
C GLN A 156 -18.43 -14.40 13.49
N GLU A 157 -18.36 -14.15 14.80
CA GLU A 157 -19.52 -13.88 15.64
C GLU A 157 -20.23 -12.60 15.22
N LYS A 158 -19.51 -11.50 14.93
CA LYS A 158 -20.12 -10.25 14.45
C LYS A 158 -20.70 -10.36 13.05
N LEU A 159 -20.14 -11.22 12.20
CA LEU A 159 -20.70 -11.49 10.87
C LEU A 159 -21.99 -12.30 10.94
N SER A 160 -22.15 -13.17 11.95
CA SER A 160 -23.40 -13.93 12.17
C SER A 160 -24.54 -13.07 12.70
N GLU A 161 -24.24 -11.91 13.30
CA GLU A 161 -25.25 -10.95 13.79
C GLU A 161 -25.69 -9.96 12.69
N LEU A 162 -24.98 -9.90 11.55
CA LEU A 162 -25.40 -9.12 10.40
C LEU A 162 -26.51 -9.84 9.64
N ASP A 163 -27.77 -9.51 9.94
CA ASP A 163 -28.94 -9.98 9.20
C ASP A 163 -28.94 -9.35 7.78
N ILE A 164 -28.19 -9.97 6.87
CA ILE A 164 -28.14 -9.54 5.46
C ILE A 164 -29.41 -10.04 4.79
N ARG A 165 -30.43 -9.21 4.76
CA ARG A 165 -31.62 -9.42 3.95
C ARG A 165 -31.36 -8.93 2.53
N ILE A 166 -31.22 -9.85 1.58
CA ILE A 166 -31.29 -9.54 0.16
C ILE A 166 -32.78 -9.29 -0.16
N LEU A 167 -33.13 -8.06 -0.45
CA LEU A 167 -34.45 -7.66 -0.97
C LEU A 167 -34.47 -7.77 -2.48
#